data_b7d36e162af60336de89a4f9687d54f3
#
_entry.id   b7d36e162af60336de89a4f9687d54f3
#
_cell.length_a   1.000
_cell.length_b   1.000
_cell.length_c   1.000
_cell.angle_alpha   90.00
_cell.angle_beta   90.00
_cell.angle_gamma   90.00
#
_symmetry.space_group_name_H-M   'P 1'
#
loop_
_entity.id
_entity.type
_entity.pdbx_description
1 polymer ?
#
loop_
_entity_poly.entity_id
_entity_poly.type
_entity_poly.pdbx_seq_one_letter_code
_entity_poly.pdbx_strand_id
1 'polypeptide(L)'
;SESETYNKAYNQYLKSHGDSTVYLGYTLNEVRKWGVNLGLDLKGGMNVILQLEMPDVVRGMANVAANDTVFEKALQFADEQVAKHQSDDFVGSFIEEYSKLNPKANYAELFKDKVAKGDNADAVRTKIKAEVKSLVETSATNVLRSRIDQFGVVSPNIQVLKDKDG
;
A
#
# COMPACT_ATOMS: atom_id res chain seq x y z
N SER A 1 6.90 -13.36 29.39
CA SER A 1 7.20 -14.23 28.23
C SER A 1 8.68 -14.59 28.23
N GLU A 2 9.08 -15.66 27.51
CA GLU A 2 10.50 -16.06 27.40
C GLU A 2 11.40 -14.91 26.91
N SER A 3 10.92 -14.10 25.99
CA SER A 3 11.61 -12.92 25.47
C SER A 3 11.90 -11.87 26.53
N GLU A 4 11.00 -11.62 27.46
CA GLU A 4 11.21 -10.66 28.56
C GLU A 4 12.23 -11.17 29.57
N THR A 5 12.20 -12.46 29.86
CA THR A 5 13.17 -13.11 30.77
C THR A 5 14.57 -13.07 30.18
N TYR A 6 14.71 -13.37 28.87
CA TYR A 6 15.97 -13.28 28.15
C TYR A 6 16.52 -11.84 28.14
N ASN A 7 15.69 -10.86 27.81
CA ASN A 7 16.09 -9.46 27.76
C ASN A 7 16.55 -8.95 29.15
N LYS A 8 15.88 -9.38 30.21
CA LYS A 8 16.26 -9.03 31.59
C LYS A 8 17.60 -9.63 31.95
N ALA A 9 17.81 -10.91 31.70
CA ALA A 9 19.07 -11.59 31.95
C ALA A 9 20.22 -10.99 31.13
N TYR A 10 19.99 -10.71 29.86
CA TYR A 10 20.95 -10.08 28.96
C TYR A 10 21.34 -8.69 29.42
N ASN A 11 20.41 -7.85 29.84
CA ASN A 11 20.69 -6.51 30.34
C ASN A 11 21.45 -6.56 31.69
N GLN A 12 21.15 -7.55 32.51
CA GLN A 12 21.88 -7.75 33.77
C GLN A 12 23.34 -8.18 33.54
N TYR A 13 23.54 -9.11 32.55
CA TYR A 13 24.88 -9.51 32.15
C TYR A 13 25.70 -8.32 31.62
N LEU A 14 25.08 -7.46 30.77
CA LEU A 14 25.75 -6.28 30.26
C LEU A 14 26.12 -5.26 31.33
N LYS A 15 25.29 -5.09 32.36
CA LYS A 15 25.62 -4.21 33.50
C LYS A 15 26.82 -4.71 34.31
N SER A 16 26.96 -6.02 34.42
CA SER A 16 28.05 -6.62 35.22
C SER A 16 29.35 -6.82 34.43
N HIS A 17 29.28 -6.95 33.10
CA HIS A 17 30.43 -7.29 32.25
C HIS A 17 30.69 -6.27 31.14
N GLY A 18 29.93 -5.18 31.08
CA GLY A 18 30.05 -4.17 30.02
C GLY A 18 31.43 -3.54 29.89
N ASP A 19 32.14 -3.40 30.99
CA ASP A 19 33.48 -2.83 31.05
C ASP A 19 34.58 -3.90 30.99
N SER A 20 34.24 -5.18 30.83
CA SER A 20 35.21 -6.26 30.65
C SER A 20 35.83 -6.18 29.27
N THR A 21 37.15 -6.30 29.19
CA THR A 21 37.88 -6.36 27.94
C THR A 21 37.57 -7.67 27.20
N VAL A 22 37.06 -7.59 25.99
CA VAL A 22 36.61 -8.77 25.22
C VAL A 22 37.38 -8.97 23.94
N TYR A 23 37.97 -7.92 23.34
CA TYR A 23 38.70 -8.01 22.08
C TYR A 23 39.73 -6.90 21.92
N LEU A 24 40.99 -7.22 21.64
CA LEU A 24 42.09 -6.28 21.36
C LEU A 24 42.19 -5.09 22.33
N GLY A 25 41.86 -5.26 23.62
CA GLY A 25 41.85 -4.18 24.60
C GLY A 25 40.58 -3.37 24.68
N TYR A 26 39.58 -3.64 23.83
CA TYR A 26 38.29 -2.96 23.87
C TYR A 26 37.30 -3.64 24.81
N THR A 27 36.48 -2.85 25.46
CA THR A 27 35.43 -3.34 26.35
C THR A 27 34.22 -3.84 25.56
N LEU A 28 33.37 -4.66 26.21
CA LEU A 28 32.11 -5.13 25.60
C LEU A 28 31.22 -3.96 25.20
N ASN A 29 31.18 -2.89 25.96
CA ASN A 29 30.39 -1.70 25.66
C ASN A 29 30.91 -0.94 24.44
N GLU A 30 32.23 -0.88 24.23
CA GLU A 30 32.85 -0.25 23.08
C GLU A 30 32.61 -1.06 21.81
N VAL A 31 32.81 -2.39 21.85
CA VAL A 31 32.57 -3.28 20.72
C VAL A 31 31.10 -3.25 20.29
N ARG A 32 30.18 -3.14 21.24
CA ARG A 32 28.75 -2.98 20.92
C ARG A 32 28.42 -1.69 20.21
N LYS A 33 29.08 -0.57 20.53
CA LYS A 33 28.91 0.70 19.82
C LYS A 33 29.33 0.61 18.35
N TRP A 34 30.28 -0.26 18.06
CA TRP A 34 30.72 -0.53 16.69
C TRP A 34 29.87 -1.63 16.01
N GLY A 35 28.92 -2.21 16.71
CA GLY A 35 28.03 -3.24 16.19
C GLY A 35 27.36 -2.76 14.91
N VAL A 36 27.41 -3.59 13.88
CA VAL A 36 26.72 -3.36 12.60
C VAL A 36 25.22 -3.23 12.89
N ASN A 37 24.62 -2.12 12.49
CA ASN A 37 23.17 -2.00 12.47
C ASN A 37 22.64 -3.02 11.49
N LEU A 38 22.11 -4.13 12.00
CA LEU A 38 21.49 -5.16 11.19
C LEU A 38 20.24 -4.57 10.54
N GLY A 39 20.15 -4.68 9.22
CA GLY A 39 18.94 -4.34 8.48
C GLY A 39 17.74 -5.20 8.90
N LEU A 40 16.57 -4.85 8.43
CA LEU A 40 15.32 -5.58 8.71
C LEU A 40 15.43 -7.07 8.34
N ASP A 41 16.15 -7.41 7.30
CA ASP A 41 16.37 -8.79 6.84
C ASP A 41 17.16 -9.65 7.84
N LEU A 42 18.02 -9.03 8.65
CA LEU A 42 18.84 -9.72 9.64
C LEU A 42 18.24 -9.68 11.05
N LYS A 43 17.31 -8.76 11.32
CA LYS A 43 16.57 -8.67 12.60
C LYS A 43 15.16 -9.23 12.56
N GLY A 44 14.73 -9.73 11.41
CA GLY A 44 13.36 -10.14 11.13
C GLY A 44 12.66 -9.12 10.24
N GLY A 45 11.94 -9.61 9.23
CA GLY A 45 11.18 -8.79 8.31
C GLY A 45 9.90 -8.25 8.95
N MET A 46 9.40 -7.13 8.45
CA MET A 46 8.07 -6.62 8.74
C MET A 46 7.20 -6.76 7.50
N ASN A 47 6.09 -7.47 7.62
CA ASN A 47 5.07 -7.51 6.57
C ASN A 47 4.08 -6.36 6.83
N VAL A 48 3.91 -5.49 5.85
CA VAL A 48 2.94 -4.41 5.89
C VAL A 48 1.89 -4.67 4.82
N ILE A 49 0.63 -4.78 5.23
CA ILE A 49 -0.50 -4.86 4.31
C ILE A 49 -1.10 -3.46 4.22
N LEU A 50 -1.17 -2.92 3.01
CA LEU A 50 -1.85 -1.66 2.73
C LEU A 50 -3.20 -1.99 2.09
N GLN A 51 -4.26 -1.46 2.66
CA GLN A 51 -5.59 -1.51 2.09
C GLN A 51 -5.92 -0.13 1.50
N LEU A 52 -6.42 -0.13 0.27
CA LEU A 52 -6.86 1.07 -0.42
C LEU A 52 -8.38 1.06 -0.55
N GLU A 53 -9.00 2.19 -0.27
CA GLU A 53 -10.42 2.41 -0.48
C GLU A 53 -10.66 2.68 -1.97
N MET A 54 -11.06 1.65 -2.71
CA MET A 54 -11.27 1.73 -4.16
C MET A 54 -12.30 2.81 -4.57
N PRO A 55 -13.40 3.02 -3.82
CA PRO A 55 -14.30 4.13 -4.09
C PRO A 55 -13.61 5.50 -4.09
N ASP A 56 -12.71 5.74 -3.15
CA ASP A 56 -11.99 7.02 -3.05
C ASP A 56 -10.98 7.19 -4.17
N VAL A 57 -10.33 6.13 -4.61
CA VAL A 57 -9.42 6.15 -5.75
C VAL A 57 -10.17 6.53 -7.02
N VAL A 58 -11.31 5.89 -7.32
CA VAL A 58 -12.11 6.19 -8.50
C VAL A 58 -12.72 7.59 -8.42
N ARG A 59 -13.20 8.01 -7.25
CA ARG A 59 -13.71 9.37 -7.01
C ARG A 59 -12.64 10.43 -7.25
N GLY A 60 -11.42 10.20 -6.80
CA GLY A 60 -10.28 11.10 -7.01
C GLY A 60 -9.86 11.26 -8.47
N MET A 61 -10.14 10.27 -9.32
CA MET A 61 -9.87 10.32 -10.76
C MET A 61 -11.01 10.96 -11.56
N ALA A 62 -12.22 10.98 -11.00
CA ALA A 62 -13.40 11.46 -11.70
C ALA A 62 -13.57 12.97 -11.54
N ASN A 63 -14.01 13.62 -12.62
CA ASN A 63 -14.40 15.03 -12.62
C ASN A 63 -15.93 15.13 -12.47
N VAL A 64 -16.39 14.89 -11.25
CA VAL A 64 -17.83 14.92 -10.91
C VAL A 64 -18.14 16.05 -9.94
N ALA A 65 -19.36 16.52 -9.96
CA ALA A 65 -19.86 17.41 -8.92
C ALA A 65 -19.89 16.66 -7.57
N ALA A 66 -19.62 17.37 -6.49
CA ALA A 66 -19.54 16.80 -5.14
C ALA A 66 -20.78 16.00 -4.68
N ASN A 67 -21.92 16.17 -5.37
CA ASN A 67 -23.20 15.56 -5.04
C ASN A 67 -23.81 14.79 -6.23
N ASP A 68 -23.00 14.23 -7.12
CA ASP A 68 -23.52 13.39 -8.21
C ASP A 68 -24.04 12.06 -7.65
N THR A 69 -25.35 12.01 -7.44
CA THR A 69 -26.03 10.84 -6.85
C THR A 69 -25.97 9.58 -7.72
N VAL A 70 -25.83 9.75 -9.04
CA VAL A 70 -25.70 8.61 -9.98
C VAL A 70 -24.32 8.00 -9.85
N PHE A 71 -23.31 8.84 -9.81
CA PHE A 71 -21.93 8.41 -9.61
C PHE A 71 -21.74 7.70 -8.26
N GLU A 72 -22.23 8.28 -7.18
CA GLU A 72 -22.13 7.69 -5.84
C GLU A 72 -22.88 6.35 -5.72
N LYS A 73 -24.06 6.21 -6.34
CA LYS A 73 -24.78 4.93 -6.38
C LYS A 73 -24.00 3.86 -7.12
N ALA A 74 -23.36 4.20 -8.23
CA ALA A 74 -22.53 3.24 -8.98
C ALA A 74 -21.29 2.83 -8.18
N LEU A 75 -20.65 3.75 -7.45
CA LEU A 75 -19.55 3.42 -6.54
C LEU A 75 -19.98 2.49 -5.42
N GLN A 76 -21.10 2.81 -4.76
CA GLN A 76 -21.64 1.97 -3.69
C GLN A 76 -21.99 0.56 -4.18
N PHE A 77 -22.61 0.46 -5.36
CA PHE A 77 -22.90 -0.85 -5.96
C PHE A 77 -21.63 -1.67 -6.20
N ALA A 78 -20.60 -1.06 -6.78
CA ALA A 78 -19.33 -1.74 -7.04
C ALA A 78 -18.66 -2.20 -5.74
N ASP A 79 -18.68 -1.37 -4.71
CA ASP A 79 -18.13 -1.69 -3.39
C ASP A 79 -18.88 -2.88 -2.74
N GLU A 80 -20.21 -2.87 -2.82
CA GLU A 80 -21.02 -3.99 -2.33
C GLU A 80 -20.77 -5.29 -3.09
N GLN A 81 -20.53 -5.25 -4.42
CA GLN A 81 -20.22 -6.44 -5.22
C GLN A 81 -18.90 -7.07 -4.76
N VAL A 82 -17.88 -6.24 -4.53
CA VAL A 82 -16.58 -6.71 -4.02
C VAL A 82 -16.69 -7.22 -2.59
N ALA A 83 -17.38 -6.49 -1.72
CA ALA A 83 -17.56 -6.88 -0.31
C ALA A 83 -18.31 -8.21 -0.16
N LYS A 84 -19.24 -8.50 -1.07
CA LYS A 84 -20.00 -9.77 -1.11
C LYS A 84 -19.30 -10.88 -1.89
N HIS A 85 -18.06 -10.67 -2.35
CA HIS A 85 -17.31 -11.59 -3.21
C HIS A 85 -18.08 -12.02 -4.48
N GLN A 86 -18.91 -11.13 -5.01
CA GLN A 86 -19.68 -11.34 -6.25
C GLN A 86 -18.92 -10.86 -7.46
N SER A 87 -17.92 -10.00 -7.27
CA SER A 87 -16.99 -9.53 -8.30
C SER A 87 -15.66 -9.15 -7.65
N ASP A 88 -14.55 -9.52 -8.28
CA ASP A 88 -13.21 -9.04 -7.90
C ASP A 88 -12.82 -7.79 -8.71
N ASP A 89 -13.71 -7.35 -9.61
CA ASP A 89 -13.50 -6.23 -10.52
C ASP A 89 -14.33 -5.01 -10.12
N PHE A 90 -13.81 -4.22 -9.18
CA PHE A 90 -14.45 -2.97 -8.76
C PHE A 90 -14.72 -2.02 -9.92
N VAL A 91 -13.70 -1.74 -10.74
CA VAL A 91 -13.80 -0.78 -11.86
C VAL A 91 -14.81 -1.26 -12.89
N GLY A 92 -14.80 -2.56 -13.22
CA GLY A 92 -15.74 -3.15 -14.14
C GLY A 92 -17.19 -3.04 -13.64
N SER A 93 -17.43 -3.40 -12.37
CA SER A 93 -18.74 -3.29 -11.73
C SER A 93 -19.25 -1.85 -11.69
N PHE A 94 -18.33 -0.90 -11.39
CA PHE A 94 -18.66 0.52 -11.40
C PHE A 94 -19.08 1.01 -12.80
N ILE A 95 -18.28 0.73 -13.84
CA ILE A 95 -18.57 1.17 -15.22
C ILE A 95 -19.87 0.56 -15.73
N GLU A 96 -20.11 -0.72 -15.44
CA GLU A 96 -21.34 -1.41 -15.81
C GLU A 96 -22.57 -0.75 -15.18
N GLU A 97 -22.54 -0.53 -13.88
CA GLU A 97 -23.68 0.07 -13.18
C GLU A 97 -23.87 1.54 -13.56
N TYR A 98 -22.77 2.29 -13.70
CA TYR A 98 -22.84 3.67 -14.15
C TYR A 98 -23.44 3.79 -15.56
N SER A 99 -23.11 2.85 -16.47
CA SER A 99 -23.72 2.79 -17.81
C SER A 99 -25.21 2.53 -17.78
N LYS A 100 -25.69 1.69 -16.85
CA LYS A 100 -27.12 1.41 -16.66
C LYS A 100 -27.87 2.63 -16.12
N LEU A 101 -27.29 3.30 -15.14
CA LEU A 101 -27.88 4.48 -14.49
C LEU A 101 -27.81 5.72 -15.39
N ASN A 102 -26.79 5.85 -16.22
CA ASN A 102 -26.60 6.95 -17.15
C ASN A 102 -26.18 6.47 -18.54
N PRO A 103 -27.12 5.99 -19.37
CA PRO A 103 -26.81 5.46 -20.73
C PRO A 103 -26.19 6.48 -21.68
N LYS A 104 -26.28 7.77 -21.37
CA LYS A 104 -25.69 8.87 -22.16
C LYS A 104 -24.44 9.45 -21.50
N ALA A 105 -23.80 8.69 -20.61
CA ALA A 105 -22.61 9.15 -19.91
C ALA A 105 -21.49 9.56 -20.87
N ASN A 106 -20.93 10.74 -20.65
CA ASN A 106 -19.73 11.18 -21.35
C ASN A 106 -18.49 10.84 -20.51
N TYR A 107 -17.94 9.67 -20.76
CA TYR A 107 -16.75 9.18 -20.03
C TYR A 107 -15.53 10.07 -20.20
N ALA A 108 -15.40 10.77 -21.34
CA ALA A 108 -14.31 11.70 -21.56
C ALA A 108 -14.40 12.96 -20.69
N GLU A 109 -15.61 13.37 -20.28
CA GLU A 109 -15.80 14.42 -19.29
C GLU A 109 -15.64 13.90 -17.87
N LEU A 110 -16.15 12.69 -17.62
CA LEU A 110 -16.07 12.03 -16.32
C LEU A 110 -14.62 11.77 -15.90
N PHE A 111 -13.81 11.24 -16.80
CA PHE A 111 -12.41 10.90 -16.55
C PHE A 111 -11.47 11.70 -17.46
N LYS A 112 -11.48 13.03 -17.28
CA LYS A 112 -10.63 13.93 -18.06
C LYS A 112 -9.19 13.44 -18.11
N ASP A 113 -8.57 13.57 -19.30
CA ASP A 113 -7.17 13.20 -19.55
C ASP A 113 -6.83 11.70 -19.43
N LYS A 114 -7.76 10.87 -18.97
CA LYS A 114 -7.58 9.42 -18.83
C LYS A 114 -8.27 8.64 -19.94
N VAL A 115 -9.35 9.19 -20.49
CA VAL A 115 -10.23 8.55 -21.44
C VAL A 115 -10.42 9.47 -22.66
N ALA A 116 -10.33 8.90 -23.86
CA ALA A 116 -10.51 9.65 -25.09
C ALA A 116 -11.99 9.82 -25.44
N LYS A 117 -12.28 10.90 -26.17
CA LYS A 117 -13.63 11.13 -26.69
C LYS A 117 -13.98 10.05 -27.72
N GLY A 118 -15.06 9.32 -27.45
CA GLY A 118 -15.49 8.21 -28.30
C GLY A 118 -15.07 6.80 -27.81
N ASP A 119 -14.34 6.70 -26.71
CA ASP A 119 -14.09 5.41 -26.09
C ASP A 119 -15.42 4.76 -25.63
N ASN A 120 -15.58 3.48 -25.96
CA ASN A 120 -16.70 2.69 -25.46
C ASN A 120 -16.45 2.24 -24.00
N ALA A 121 -17.47 1.67 -23.36
CA ALA A 121 -17.40 1.24 -21.97
C ALA A 121 -16.23 0.27 -21.68
N ASP A 122 -15.91 -0.63 -22.61
CA ASP A 122 -14.81 -1.60 -22.44
C ASP A 122 -13.43 -0.92 -22.52
N ALA A 123 -13.26 0.03 -23.44
CA ALA A 123 -12.05 0.82 -23.54
C ALA A 123 -11.85 1.68 -22.29
N VAL A 124 -12.92 2.31 -21.80
CA VAL A 124 -12.93 3.07 -20.56
C VAL A 124 -12.53 2.18 -19.38
N ARG A 125 -13.17 1.02 -19.24
CA ARG A 125 -12.84 0.04 -18.20
C ARG A 125 -11.36 -0.33 -18.21
N THR A 126 -10.82 -0.67 -19.36
CA THR A 126 -9.41 -1.06 -19.50
C THR A 126 -8.47 0.08 -19.12
N LYS A 127 -8.73 1.31 -19.59
CA LYS A 127 -7.90 2.48 -19.30
C LYS A 127 -7.95 2.86 -17.83
N ILE A 128 -9.15 2.88 -17.24
CA ILE A 128 -9.31 3.24 -15.81
C ILE A 128 -8.67 2.17 -14.91
N LYS A 129 -8.78 0.87 -15.25
CA LYS A 129 -8.07 -0.18 -14.53
C LYS A 129 -6.55 0.01 -14.56
N ALA A 130 -6.00 0.30 -15.73
CA ALA A 130 -4.56 0.57 -15.86
C ALA A 130 -4.12 1.77 -15.03
N GLU A 131 -4.91 2.83 -15.03
CA GLU A 131 -4.64 4.04 -14.25
C GLU A 131 -4.74 3.80 -12.74
N VAL A 132 -5.78 3.10 -12.27
CA VAL A 132 -5.92 2.67 -10.88
C VAL A 132 -4.70 1.87 -10.45
N LYS A 133 -4.30 0.88 -11.24
CA LYS A 133 -3.13 0.05 -10.94
C LYS A 133 -1.86 0.88 -10.80
N SER A 134 -1.60 1.78 -11.73
CA SER A 134 -0.45 2.69 -11.70
C SER A 134 -0.46 3.59 -10.46
N LEU A 135 -1.61 4.14 -10.12
CA LEU A 135 -1.80 5.03 -8.99
C LEU A 135 -1.60 4.29 -7.66
N VAL A 136 -2.13 3.08 -7.55
CA VAL A 136 -1.96 2.20 -6.39
C VAL A 136 -0.49 1.82 -6.21
N GLU A 137 0.18 1.36 -7.27
CA GLU A 137 1.60 0.99 -7.22
C GLU A 137 2.48 2.17 -6.80
N THR A 138 2.23 3.35 -7.36
CA THR A 138 3.01 4.56 -7.06
C THR A 138 2.74 5.06 -5.63
N SER A 139 1.48 5.16 -5.24
CA SER A 139 1.11 5.66 -3.91
C SER A 139 1.56 4.73 -2.80
N ALA A 140 1.35 3.42 -2.97
CA ALA A 140 1.80 2.41 -2.00
C ALA A 140 3.31 2.44 -1.83
N THR A 141 4.07 2.50 -2.94
CA THR A 141 5.53 2.56 -2.90
C THR A 141 6.02 3.83 -2.20
N ASN A 142 5.43 4.98 -2.49
CA ASN A 142 5.82 6.26 -1.89
C ASN A 142 5.51 6.29 -0.39
N VAL A 143 4.33 5.82 0.04
CA VAL A 143 3.96 5.76 1.46
C VAL A 143 4.88 4.80 2.22
N LEU A 144 5.15 3.62 1.65
CA LEU A 144 6.06 2.64 2.27
C LEU A 144 7.47 3.20 2.37
N ARG A 145 8.00 3.80 1.30
CA ARG A 145 9.33 4.41 1.31
C ARG A 145 9.44 5.50 2.36
N SER A 146 8.50 6.43 2.40
CA SER A 146 8.48 7.50 3.39
C SER A 146 8.43 6.99 4.83
N ARG A 147 7.67 5.94 5.12
CA ARG A 147 7.61 5.32 6.45
C ARG A 147 8.88 4.56 6.79
N ILE A 148 9.44 3.83 5.84
CA ILE A 148 10.68 3.05 6.05
C ILE A 148 11.86 4.00 6.27
N ASP A 149 11.95 5.12 5.54
CA ASP A 149 12.98 6.13 5.71
C ASP A 149 12.96 6.73 7.12
N GLN A 150 11.78 6.87 7.75
CA GLN A 150 11.65 7.31 9.13
C GLN A 150 12.26 6.33 10.15
N PHE A 151 12.38 5.05 9.80
CA PHE A 151 13.02 4.05 10.65
C PHE A 151 14.54 3.94 10.41
N GLY A 152 15.11 4.74 9.52
CA GLY A 152 16.55 4.75 9.22
C GLY A 152 17.06 3.46 8.56
N VAL A 153 16.19 2.77 7.83
CA VAL A 153 16.57 1.55 7.10
C VAL A 153 17.30 1.92 5.82
N VAL A 154 18.53 1.45 5.70
CA VAL A 154 19.34 1.67 4.49
C VAL A 154 18.97 0.63 3.44
N SER A 155 18.60 1.10 2.24
CA SER A 155 18.29 0.27 1.08
C SER A 155 17.13 -0.73 1.29
N PRO A 156 15.91 -0.26 1.57
CA PRO A 156 14.77 -1.16 1.68
C PRO A 156 14.46 -1.81 0.34
N ASN A 157 14.24 -3.11 0.32
CA ASN A 157 13.72 -3.83 -0.84
C ASN A 157 12.19 -3.82 -0.79
N ILE A 158 11.57 -2.94 -1.56
CA ILE A 158 10.12 -2.84 -1.67
C ILE A 158 9.68 -3.58 -2.93
N GLN A 159 8.96 -4.67 -2.78
CA GLN A 159 8.41 -5.44 -3.89
C GLN A 159 6.88 -5.41 -3.81
N VAL A 160 6.27 -5.10 -4.93
CA VAL A 160 4.82 -5.24 -5.10
C VAL A 160 4.55 -6.71 -5.44
N LEU A 161 3.91 -7.42 -4.51
CA LEU A 161 3.42 -8.76 -4.80
C LEU A 161 2.14 -8.61 -5.63
N LYS A 162 2.17 -9.13 -6.85
CA LYS A 162 1.00 -9.18 -7.72
C LYS A 162 0.32 -10.52 -7.49
N ASP A 163 -0.90 -10.50 -7.02
CA ASP A 163 -1.74 -11.67 -7.09
C ASP A 163 -1.95 -12.06 -8.56
N LYS A 164 -2.14 -13.37 -8.81
CA LYS A 164 -2.22 -13.90 -10.17
C LYS A 164 -3.40 -13.35 -10.99
N ASP A 165 -4.33 -12.70 -10.33
CA ASP A 165 -5.57 -12.19 -10.95
C ASP A 165 -5.58 -10.64 -11.08
N GLY A 166 -4.45 -10.01 -10.92
CA GLY A 166 -4.15 -8.64 -11.35
C GLY A 166 -4.27 -7.50 -10.46
#